data_6226ddfcc34f8d43baa08376cb36d502
#
_entry.id   6226ddfcc34f8d43baa08376cb36d502
#
_cell.length_a   1.000
_cell.length_b   1.000
_cell.length_c   1.000
_cell.angle_alpha   90.00
_cell.angle_beta   90.00
_cell.angle_gamma   90.00
#
_symmetry.space_group_name_H-M   'P 1'
#
loop_
_entity.id
_entity.type
_entity.pdbx_description
1 polymer ?
#
loop_
_entity_poly.entity_id
_entity_poly.type
_entity_poly.pdbx_seq_one_letter_code
_entity_poly.pdbx_strand_id
1 'polypeptide(L)'
;MLIDLHNHTMIKSDDSFLRPEELVRRAKELGLDGIAFTDHDIFWDPDEIAHLSRDLDFPVFPGVEINTEDGHVLVWGLDHYVFGMHHMTFVRGMVDDAGGAMVMAHSYRRQLPSVVTEHSVDYYVERMGDKAHYDHVDAMEVYNGRGMPRENEFSYKVAMRRGKPMVGGSDAHTLSDVATCATDFEREIRTVAELIEELKAGRCRPVILRDPQRRAPVLDGVPIPADLRR
;
A
#
# COMPACT_ATOMS: atom_id res chain seq x y z
N MET A 1 -15.24 0.17 -4.35
CA MET A 1 -15.03 0.37 -2.90
C MET A 1 -13.63 0.95 -2.68
N LEU A 2 -13.54 2.07 -1.97
CA LEU A 2 -12.29 2.83 -1.84
C LEU A 2 -11.61 2.50 -0.50
N ILE A 3 -10.46 1.82 -0.56
CA ILE A 3 -9.71 1.36 0.61
C ILE A 3 -8.29 1.92 0.58
N ASP A 4 -7.85 2.54 1.68
CA ASP A 4 -6.45 2.90 1.87
C ASP A 4 -5.68 1.70 2.44
N LEU A 5 -4.74 1.16 1.64
CA LEU A 5 -4.07 -0.09 1.93
C LEU A 5 -2.80 0.05 2.78
N HIS A 6 -2.33 1.28 3.07
CA HIS A 6 -1.03 1.48 3.69
C HIS A 6 -1.09 2.55 4.78
N ASN A 7 -1.13 2.13 6.04
CA ASN A 7 -1.21 3.03 7.18
C ASN A 7 -0.52 2.45 8.42
N HIS A 8 0.08 3.34 9.21
CA HIS A 8 0.82 3.01 10.42
C HIS A 8 0.16 3.60 11.66
N THR A 9 0.24 2.87 12.77
CA THR A 9 -0.34 3.29 14.05
C THR A 9 0.74 3.48 15.11
N MET A 10 0.53 4.40 16.06
CA MET A 10 1.47 4.65 17.15
C MET A 10 1.62 3.49 18.16
N ILE A 11 0.73 2.49 18.09
CA ILE A 11 0.77 1.34 19.01
C ILE A 11 1.74 0.27 18.49
N LYS A 12 1.85 0.13 17.19
CA LYS A 12 2.60 -0.95 16.52
C LYS A 12 3.78 -0.43 15.68
N SER A 13 3.84 0.87 15.37
CA SER A 13 4.96 1.49 14.63
C SER A 13 5.57 2.63 15.45
N ASP A 14 6.88 2.61 15.61
CA ASP A 14 7.63 3.63 16.37
C ASP A 14 7.68 5.00 15.67
N ASP A 15 7.37 5.04 14.38
CA ASP A 15 7.44 6.21 13.52
C ASP A 15 6.07 6.85 13.23
N SER A 16 4.98 6.30 13.74
CA SER A 16 3.64 6.85 13.59
C SER A 16 3.14 7.55 14.86
N PHE A 17 2.35 8.61 14.67
CA PHE A 17 1.66 9.37 15.74
C PHE A 17 0.15 9.13 15.74
N LEU A 18 -0.36 8.22 14.91
CA LEU A 18 -1.78 7.95 14.71
C LEU A 18 -2.32 6.94 15.71
N ARG A 19 -3.27 7.34 16.55
CA ARG A 19 -4.05 6.37 17.31
C ARG A 19 -4.99 5.62 16.38
N PRO A 20 -5.15 4.29 16.55
CA PRO A 20 -6.01 3.48 15.68
C PRO A 20 -7.40 4.07 15.47
N GLU A 21 -8.07 4.50 16.54
CA GLU A 21 -9.41 5.06 16.47
C GLU A 21 -9.46 6.42 15.75
N GLU A 22 -8.44 7.26 15.93
CA GLU A 22 -8.33 8.56 15.26
C GLU A 22 -8.10 8.38 13.76
N LEU A 23 -7.24 7.42 13.40
CA LEU A 23 -6.95 7.05 12.02
C LEU A 23 -8.24 6.58 11.30
N VAL A 24 -9.00 5.67 11.91
CA VAL A 24 -10.25 5.16 11.34
C VAL A 24 -11.30 6.26 11.21
N ARG A 25 -11.51 7.09 12.26
CA ARG A 25 -12.46 8.22 12.16
C ARG A 25 -12.08 9.19 11.06
N ARG A 26 -10.78 9.48 10.95
CA ARG A 26 -10.28 10.39 9.90
C ARG A 26 -10.46 9.80 8.50
N ALA A 27 -10.22 8.52 8.31
CA ALA A 27 -10.46 7.82 7.04
C ALA A 27 -11.95 7.90 6.64
N LYS A 28 -12.86 7.61 7.59
CA LYS A 28 -14.32 7.70 7.40
C LYS A 28 -14.77 9.12 7.06
N GLU A 29 -14.27 10.14 7.78
CA GLU A 29 -14.56 11.56 7.49
C GLU A 29 -14.12 12.01 6.10
N LEU A 30 -13.02 11.44 5.59
CA LEU A 30 -12.48 11.77 4.27
C LEU A 30 -13.10 10.95 3.13
N GLY A 31 -14.10 10.11 3.44
CA GLY A 31 -14.89 9.40 2.44
C GLY A 31 -14.28 8.10 1.94
N LEU A 32 -13.34 7.50 2.68
CA LEU A 32 -12.94 6.12 2.42
C LEU A 32 -14.05 5.16 2.84
N ASP A 33 -14.07 3.98 2.23
CA ASP A 33 -14.98 2.87 2.55
C ASP A 33 -14.33 1.83 3.46
N GLY A 34 -13.00 1.88 3.62
CA GLY A 34 -12.21 0.98 4.47
C GLY A 34 -10.75 1.41 4.56
N ILE A 35 -10.02 0.78 5.50
CA ILE A 35 -8.59 1.07 5.73
C ILE A 35 -7.86 -0.21 6.13
N ALA A 36 -6.60 -0.36 5.73
CA ALA A 36 -5.73 -1.40 6.25
C ALA A 36 -4.72 -0.82 7.24
N PHE A 37 -4.45 -1.56 8.32
CA PHE A 37 -3.33 -1.31 9.21
C PHE A 37 -2.17 -2.20 8.81
N THR A 38 -1.04 -1.60 8.48
CA THR A 38 0.14 -2.28 7.92
C THR A 38 1.41 -1.84 8.66
N ASP A 39 1.38 -1.91 9.98
CA ASP A 39 2.50 -1.54 10.83
C ASP A 39 3.76 -2.36 10.53
N HIS A 40 4.95 -1.81 10.79
CA HIS A 40 6.24 -2.42 10.46
C HIS A 40 6.52 -3.68 11.28
N ASP A 41 6.63 -4.83 10.63
CA ASP A 41 7.03 -6.14 11.19
C ASP A 41 6.20 -6.60 12.42
N ILE A 42 5.09 -5.92 12.71
CA ILE A 42 4.22 -6.21 13.86
C ILE A 42 2.79 -6.51 13.37
N PHE A 43 2.27 -7.62 13.84
CA PHE A 43 0.95 -8.12 13.46
C PHE A 43 -0.12 -7.67 14.44
N TRP A 44 -1.28 -7.35 13.92
CA TRP A 44 -2.48 -7.07 14.69
C TRP A 44 -3.20 -8.37 15.05
N ASP A 45 -3.72 -8.44 16.27
CA ASP A 45 -4.67 -9.48 16.62
C ASP A 45 -5.97 -9.28 15.82
N PRO A 46 -6.44 -10.30 15.08
CA PRO A 46 -7.66 -10.19 14.29
C PRO A 46 -8.90 -9.82 15.13
N ASP A 47 -8.96 -10.25 16.40
CA ASP A 47 -10.07 -9.92 17.30
C ASP A 47 -10.03 -8.45 17.74
N GLU A 48 -8.84 -7.87 17.98
CA GLU A 48 -8.67 -6.43 18.24
C GLU A 48 -9.18 -5.61 17.05
N ILE A 49 -8.79 -5.96 15.83
CA ILE A 49 -9.25 -5.28 14.61
C ILE A 49 -10.75 -5.46 14.40
N ALA A 50 -11.30 -6.66 14.63
CA ALA A 50 -12.73 -6.90 14.51
C ALA A 50 -13.56 -6.10 15.53
N HIS A 51 -13.04 -5.88 16.75
CA HIS A 51 -13.67 -5.00 17.74
C HIS A 51 -13.64 -3.56 17.28
N LEU A 52 -12.48 -3.04 16.88
CA LEU A 52 -12.33 -1.67 16.39
C LEU A 52 -13.25 -1.38 15.19
N SER A 53 -13.31 -2.31 14.24
CA SER A 53 -14.15 -2.21 13.05
C SER A 53 -15.65 -2.13 13.41
N ARG A 54 -16.11 -2.98 14.36
CA ARG A 54 -17.49 -2.94 14.85
C ARG A 54 -17.82 -1.66 15.61
N ASP A 55 -16.95 -1.25 16.53
CA ASP A 55 -17.17 -0.09 17.40
C ASP A 55 -17.24 1.22 16.60
N LEU A 56 -16.52 1.31 15.50
CA LEU A 56 -16.50 2.48 14.64
C LEU A 56 -17.41 2.36 13.40
N ASP A 57 -18.05 1.19 13.23
CA ASP A 57 -18.87 0.90 12.04
C ASP A 57 -18.12 1.26 10.75
N PHE A 58 -16.91 0.68 10.61
CA PHE A 58 -16.03 0.96 9.49
C PHE A 58 -15.07 -0.22 9.24
N PRO A 59 -14.96 -0.72 7.99
CA PRO A 59 -14.07 -1.82 7.65
C PRO A 59 -12.60 -1.51 7.92
N VAL A 60 -11.96 -2.31 8.78
CA VAL A 60 -10.52 -2.27 9.05
C VAL A 60 -9.91 -3.63 8.73
N PHE A 61 -8.86 -3.64 7.92
CA PHE A 61 -8.20 -4.87 7.46
C PHE A 61 -6.83 -5.02 8.12
N PRO A 62 -6.59 -6.08 8.91
CA PRO A 62 -5.27 -6.35 9.45
C PRO A 62 -4.32 -6.81 8.34
N GLY A 63 -3.22 -6.11 8.19
CA GLY A 63 -2.09 -6.44 7.34
C GLY A 63 -0.79 -6.16 8.10
N VAL A 64 0.33 -6.22 7.41
CA VAL A 64 1.65 -5.90 7.94
C VAL A 64 2.53 -5.35 6.82
N GLU A 65 3.39 -4.38 7.12
CA GLU A 65 4.48 -3.99 6.24
C GLU A 65 5.77 -4.67 6.72
N ILE A 66 6.27 -5.64 5.93
CA ILE A 66 7.47 -6.39 6.24
C ILE A 66 8.69 -5.72 5.61
N ASN A 67 9.72 -5.48 6.42
CA ASN A 67 11.02 -4.98 5.97
C ASN A 67 11.84 -6.11 5.37
N THR A 68 12.02 -6.12 4.04
CA THR A 68 12.88 -7.11 3.37
C THR A 68 14.16 -6.48 2.81
N GLU A 69 15.14 -7.32 2.46
CA GLU A 69 16.39 -6.90 1.81
C GLU A 69 16.17 -6.21 0.45
N ASP A 70 15.08 -6.55 -0.24
CA ASP A 70 14.74 -6.02 -1.56
C ASP A 70 13.80 -4.80 -1.52
N GLY A 71 13.25 -4.48 -0.37
CA GLY A 71 12.30 -3.40 -0.13
C GLY A 71 11.20 -3.82 0.83
N HIS A 72 10.25 -2.94 1.05
CA HIS A 72 9.12 -3.24 1.93
C HIS A 72 7.99 -3.91 1.14
N VAL A 73 7.25 -4.77 1.80
CA VAL A 73 6.08 -5.43 1.23
C VAL A 73 4.91 -5.39 2.20
N LEU A 74 3.74 -5.02 1.69
CA LEU A 74 2.49 -5.15 2.42
C LEU A 74 1.99 -6.57 2.25
N VAL A 75 1.61 -7.20 3.35
CA VAL A 75 1.20 -8.61 3.37
C VAL A 75 -0.12 -8.78 4.11
N TRP A 76 -1.00 -9.60 3.56
CA TRP A 76 -2.24 -10.06 4.18
C TRP A 76 -2.27 -11.59 4.19
N GLY A 77 -2.84 -12.18 5.25
CA GLY A 77 -2.98 -13.63 5.42
C GLY A 77 -1.93 -14.26 6.32
N LEU A 78 -0.99 -13.49 6.86
CA LEU A 78 -0.08 -13.91 7.92
C LEU A 78 -0.51 -13.30 9.26
N ASP A 79 -0.15 -13.95 10.37
CA ASP A 79 -0.58 -13.57 11.73
C ASP A 79 0.57 -13.39 12.74
N HIS A 80 1.80 -13.71 12.37
CA HIS A 80 2.95 -13.54 13.25
C HIS A 80 4.27 -13.40 12.48
N TYR A 81 5.26 -12.79 13.13
CA TYR A 81 6.61 -12.67 12.60
C TYR A 81 7.40 -13.97 12.77
N VAL A 82 8.10 -14.38 11.72
CA VAL A 82 9.04 -15.51 11.73
C VAL A 82 10.43 -15.02 11.37
N PHE A 83 11.45 -15.47 12.12
CA PHE A 83 12.83 -15.14 11.78
C PHE A 83 13.16 -15.65 10.36
N GLY A 84 13.68 -14.76 9.53
CA GLY A 84 13.89 -15.02 8.09
C GLY A 84 13.01 -14.15 7.18
N MET A 85 11.99 -13.47 7.70
CA MET A 85 11.11 -12.59 6.92
C MET A 85 11.83 -11.37 6.30
N HIS A 86 13.08 -11.09 6.67
CA HIS A 86 13.92 -10.14 5.95
C HIS A 86 14.32 -10.62 4.54
N HIS A 87 14.12 -11.90 4.22
CA HIS A 87 14.29 -12.42 2.86
C HIS A 87 12.96 -12.48 2.13
N MET A 88 12.83 -11.72 1.04
CA MET A 88 11.58 -11.62 0.28
C MET A 88 11.06 -12.98 -0.23
N THR A 89 11.95 -13.85 -0.67
CA THR A 89 11.61 -15.20 -1.12
C THR A 89 11.04 -16.08 0.00
N PHE A 90 11.53 -15.92 1.23
CA PHE A 90 11.00 -16.61 2.40
C PHE A 90 9.58 -16.11 2.74
N VAL A 91 9.38 -14.77 2.73
CA VAL A 91 8.03 -14.17 2.91
C VAL A 91 7.08 -14.69 1.85
N ARG A 92 7.50 -14.73 0.57
CA ARG A 92 6.66 -15.25 -0.53
C ARG A 92 6.22 -16.69 -0.26
N GLY A 93 7.12 -17.56 0.17
CA GLY A 93 6.78 -18.95 0.52
C GLY A 93 5.73 -19.03 1.62
N MET A 94 5.87 -18.26 2.70
CA MET A 94 4.90 -18.22 3.78
C MET A 94 3.53 -17.70 3.31
N VAL A 95 3.52 -16.64 2.49
CA VAL A 95 2.29 -16.06 1.94
C VAL A 95 1.57 -17.05 1.01
N ASP A 96 2.33 -17.81 0.22
CA ASP A 96 1.76 -18.86 -0.64
C ASP A 96 1.13 -20.00 0.18
N ASP A 97 1.82 -20.46 1.21
CA ASP A 97 1.33 -21.51 2.11
C ASP A 97 0.06 -21.07 2.87
N ALA A 98 -0.04 -19.80 3.24
CA ALA A 98 -1.20 -19.22 3.91
C ALA A 98 -2.34 -18.83 2.94
N GLY A 99 -2.12 -18.89 1.62
CA GLY A 99 -3.06 -18.39 0.63
C GLY A 99 -3.21 -16.86 0.63
N GLY A 100 -2.24 -16.14 1.19
CA GLY A 100 -2.23 -14.69 1.36
C GLY A 100 -1.95 -13.90 0.08
N ALA A 101 -1.81 -12.58 0.21
CA ALA A 101 -1.37 -11.67 -0.83
C ALA A 101 -0.20 -10.79 -0.38
N MET A 102 0.66 -10.44 -1.33
CA MET A 102 1.87 -9.66 -1.11
C MET A 102 1.96 -8.52 -2.14
N VAL A 103 2.12 -7.29 -1.67
CA VAL A 103 2.19 -6.08 -2.50
C VAL A 103 3.54 -5.39 -2.26
N MET A 104 4.26 -5.04 -3.33
CA MET A 104 5.46 -4.22 -3.21
C MET A 104 5.08 -2.80 -2.79
N ALA A 105 5.46 -2.39 -1.61
CA ALA A 105 5.27 -1.04 -1.10
C ALA A 105 6.28 -0.08 -1.75
N HIS A 106 5.84 1.15 -2.09
CA HIS A 106 6.69 2.28 -2.55
C HIS A 106 8.01 1.84 -3.21
N SER A 107 7.92 1.10 -4.32
CA SER A 107 9.05 0.44 -5.01
C SER A 107 10.21 1.36 -5.39
N TYR A 108 10.02 2.67 -5.37
CA TYR A 108 11.06 3.67 -5.61
C TYR A 108 12.10 3.74 -4.50
N ARG A 109 11.74 3.44 -3.24
CA ARG A 109 12.68 3.45 -2.12
C ARG A 109 13.80 2.45 -2.40
N ARG A 110 15.04 2.83 -2.13
CA ARG A 110 16.28 2.09 -2.44
C ARG A 110 16.59 1.91 -3.95
N GLN A 111 15.72 2.37 -4.87
CA GLN A 111 15.91 2.26 -6.32
C GLN A 111 16.20 3.61 -6.96
N LEU A 112 15.57 4.67 -6.48
CA LEU A 112 15.86 6.02 -6.90
C LEU A 112 16.79 6.72 -5.90
N PRO A 113 17.73 7.55 -6.37
CA PRO A 113 18.49 8.41 -5.48
C PRO A 113 17.56 9.45 -4.85
N SER A 114 17.78 9.76 -3.57
CA SER A 114 17.01 10.75 -2.81
C SER A 114 17.16 12.19 -3.33
N VAL A 115 18.20 12.44 -4.12
CA VAL A 115 18.44 13.75 -4.74
C VAL A 115 18.05 13.72 -6.22
N VAL A 116 17.58 14.85 -6.72
CA VAL A 116 17.32 15.02 -8.16
C VAL A 116 18.65 14.88 -8.91
N THR A 117 18.69 13.95 -9.87
CA THR A 117 19.83 13.70 -10.74
C THR A 117 19.52 14.18 -12.15
N GLU A 118 20.55 14.24 -13.01
CA GLU A 118 20.39 14.56 -14.43
C GLU A 118 19.64 13.45 -15.21
N HIS A 119 19.51 12.25 -14.62
CA HIS A 119 18.84 11.12 -15.26
C HIS A 119 17.32 11.20 -15.12
N SER A 120 16.63 10.83 -16.19
CA SER A 120 15.16 10.70 -16.22
C SER A 120 14.69 9.51 -15.39
N VAL A 121 13.38 9.46 -15.10
CA VAL A 121 12.76 8.29 -14.49
C VAL A 121 12.94 7.05 -15.36
N ASP A 122 12.81 7.20 -16.70
CA ASP A 122 12.97 6.08 -17.64
C ASP A 122 14.34 5.43 -17.56
N TYR A 123 15.41 6.21 -17.37
CA TYR A 123 16.74 5.67 -17.15
C TYR A 123 16.80 4.69 -15.97
N TYR A 124 16.14 5.02 -14.86
CA TYR A 124 16.10 4.14 -13.69
C TYR A 124 15.17 2.94 -13.90
N VAL A 125 14.05 3.12 -14.59
CA VAL A 125 13.14 2.03 -14.95
C VAL A 125 13.84 0.98 -15.81
N GLU A 126 14.65 1.40 -16.78
CA GLU A 126 15.43 0.49 -17.64
C GLU A 126 16.46 -0.32 -16.83
N ARG A 127 17.08 0.28 -15.84
CA ARG A 127 18.14 -0.38 -15.04
C ARG A 127 17.61 -1.22 -13.89
N MET A 128 16.51 -0.81 -13.28
CA MET A 128 16.01 -1.37 -12.02
C MET A 128 14.68 -2.11 -12.18
N GLY A 129 13.93 -1.85 -13.26
CA GLY A 129 12.59 -2.39 -13.45
C GLY A 129 12.54 -3.90 -13.73
N ASP A 130 13.67 -4.53 -14.07
CA ASP A 130 13.75 -5.98 -14.34
C ASP A 130 14.30 -6.81 -13.17
N LYS A 131 14.43 -6.21 -11.97
CA LYS A 131 14.88 -6.95 -10.80
C LYS A 131 13.91 -8.09 -10.45
N ALA A 132 14.48 -9.25 -10.11
CA ALA A 132 13.72 -10.47 -9.89
C ALA A 132 12.74 -10.39 -8.71
N HIS A 133 13.01 -9.54 -7.72
CA HIS A 133 12.12 -9.41 -6.56
C HIS A 133 10.70 -8.94 -6.91
N TYR A 134 10.51 -8.22 -8.04
CA TYR A 134 9.17 -7.87 -8.50
C TYR A 134 8.34 -9.07 -8.97
N ASP A 135 8.96 -10.22 -9.21
CA ASP A 135 8.23 -11.45 -9.56
C ASP A 135 7.51 -12.05 -8.35
N HIS A 136 8.01 -11.79 -7.14
CA HIS A 136 7.51 -12.35 -5.89
C HIS A 136 6.23 -11.68 -5.36
N VAL A 137 5.79 -10.56 -5.94
CA VAL A 137 4.61 -9.82 -5.45
C VAL A 137 3.40 -10.03 -6.36
N ASP A 138 2.21 -9.99 -5.78
CA ASP A 138 0.94 -10.10 -6.51
C ASP A 138 0.54 -8.78 -7.16
N ALA A 139 0.84 -7.64 -6.51
CA ALA A 139 0.57 -6.28 -6.98
C ALA A 139 1.69 -5.31 -6.57
N MET A 140 1.64 -4.08 -7.06
CA MET A 140 2.60 -3.03 -6.73
C MET A 140 1.88 -1.74 -6.33
N GLU A 141 2.33 -1.12 -5.23
CA GLU A 141 1.90 0.21 -4.84
C GLU A 141 2.59 1.23 -5.74
N VAL A 142 1.81 1.86 -6.61
CA VAL A 142 2.30 2.83 -7.59
C VAL A 142 2.03 4.27 -7.17
N TYR A 143 0.99 4.50 -6.35
CA TYR A 143 0.72 5.77 -5.71
C TYR A 143 0.85 5.62 -4.20
N ASN A 144 1.95 6.14 -3.67
CA ASN A 144 2.21 6.25 -2.24
C ASN A 144 2.07 7.71 -1.83
N GLY A 145 1.29 7.98 -0.77
CA GLY A 145 0.97 9.35 -0.36
C GLY A 145 2.16 10.16 0.13
N ARG A 146 3.26 9.51 0.51
CA ARG A 146 4.53 10.15 0.89
C ARG A 146 5.52 10.25 -0.27
N GLY A 147 5.21 9.58 -1.40
CA GLY A 147 6.03 9.61 -2.60
C GLY A 147 5.94 10.92 -3.35
N MET A 148 7.08 11.43 -3.79
CA MET A 148 7.13 12.54 -4.74
C MET A 148 6.55 12.11 -6.09
N PRO A 149 6.05 13.04 -6.94
CA PRO A 149 5.51 12.69 -8.26
C PRO A 149 6.46 11.82 -9.11
N ARG A 150 7.76 12.12 -9.08
CA ARG A 150 8.80 11.35 -9.78
C ARG A 150 8.94 9.92 -9.25
N GLU A 151 8.78 9.74 -7.94
CA GLU A 151 8.89 8.46 -7.26
C GLU A 151 7.67 7.57 -7.58
N ASN A 152 6.47 8.15 -7.54
CA ASN A 152 5.26 7.47 -7.95
C ASN A 152 5.28 7.13 -9.47
N GLU A 153 5.82 8.04 -10.32
CA GLU A 153 6.03 7.76 -11.74
C GLU A 153 6.95 6.55 -11.96
N PHE A 154 8.03 6.44 -11.18
CA PHE A 154 8.91 5.27 -11.25
C PHE A 154 8.16 3.98 -10.92
N SER A 155 7.47 3.95 -9.78
CA SER A 155 6.70 2.78 -9.35
C SER A 155 5.65 2.37 -10.37
N TYR A 156 4.94 3.35 -10.93
CA TYR A 156 3.96 3.14 -11.99
C TYR A 156 4.58 2.49 -13.25
N LYS A 157 5.69 3.06 -13.74
CA LYS A 157 6.37 2.56 -14.95
C LYS A 157 6.96 1.16 -14.73
N VAL A 158 7.47 0.86 -13.54
CA VAL A 158 7.94 -0.48 -13.20
C VAL A 158 6.78 -1.47 -13.18
N ALA A 159 5.65 -1.13 -12.54
CA ALA A 159 4.46 -2.00 -12.51
C ALA A 159 3.94 -2.29 -13.92
N MET A 160 3.85 -1.25 -14.79
CA MET A 160 3.51 -1.40 -16.21
C MET A 160 4.46 -2.36 -16.94
N ARG A 161 5.77 -2.17 -16.76
CA ARG A 161 6.81 -3.01 -17.37
C ARG A 161 6.71 -4.47 -16.95
N ARG A 162 6.36 -4.71 -15.66
CA ARG A 162 6.21 -6.04 -15.08
C ARG A 162 4.84 -6.67 -15.27
N GLY A 163 3.87 -5.93 -15.83
CA GLY A 163 2.49 -6.38 -15.99
C GLY A 163 1.81 -6.69 -14.66
N LYS A 164 2.16 -5.97 -13.59
CA LYS A 164 1.60 -6.20 -12.25
C LYS A 164 0.33 -5.36 -12.04
N PRO A 165 -0.68 -5.89 -11.34
CA PRO A 165 -1.75 -5.10 -10.77
C PRO A 165 -1.23 -3.92 -9.95
N MET A 166 -1.95 -2.80 -9.96
CA MET A 166 -1.52 -1.56 -9.34
C MET A 166 -2.46 -1.16 -8.21
N VAL A 167 -1.89 -0.71 -7.09
CA VAL A 167 -2.61 -0.21 -5.93
C VAL A 167 -2.07 1.14 -5.48
N GLY A 168 -2.81 1.82 -4.61
CA GLY A 168 -2.41 3.04 -3.93
C GLY A 168 -2.64 2.94 -2.44
N GLY A 169 -1.78 3.59 -1.65
CA GLY A 169 -1.88 3.71 -0.21
C GLY A 169 -1.28 5.02 0.29
N SER A 170 -1.74 5.50 1.43
CA SER A 170 -1.29 6.78 1.97
C SER A 170 0.08 6.73 2.62
N ASP A 171 0.48 5.58 3.15
CA ASP A 171 1.67 5.44 4.00
C ASP A 171 1.58 6.44 5.17
N ALA A 172 0.37 6.52 5.78
CA ALA A 172 0.03 7.57 6.73
C ALA A 172 0.70 7.34 8.08
N HIS A 173 1.36 8.41 8.58
CA HIS A 173 2.00 8.47 9.90
C HIS A 173 1.45 9.62 10.75
N THR A 174 0.71 10.54 10.12
CA THR A 174 0.04 11.68 10.75
C THR A 174 -1.37 11.83 10.19
N LEU A 175 -2.26 12.56 10.91
CA LEU A 175 -3.64 12.81 10.44
C LEU A 175 -3.72 13.55 9.09
N SER A 176 -2.68 14.30 8.74
CA SER A 176 -2.62 14.99 7.45
C SER A 176 -2.31 14.05 6.29
N ASP A 177 -1.73 12.88 6.54
CA ASP A 177 -1.36 11.91 5.51
C ASP A 177 -2.55 11.03 5.11
N VAL A 178 -3.51 10.82 6.03
CA VAL A 178 -4.66 9.92 5.84
C VAL A 178 -5.44 10.24 4.58
N ALA A 179 -5.78 9.23 3.80
CA ALA A 179 -6.52 9.34 2.54
C ALA A 179 -5.86 10.27 1.50
N THR A 180 -4.54 10.27 1.39
CA THR A 180 -3.82 10.92 0.29
C THR A 180 -3.86 10.09 -0.96
N CYS A 181 -3.67 8.78 -0.84
CA CYS A 181 -3.85 7.79 -1.89
C CYS A 181 -4.71 6.63 -1.37
N ALA A 182 -5.34 5.91 -2.27
CA ALA A 182 -6.13 4.72 -1.95
C ALA A 182 -6.21 3.78 -3.15
N THR A 183 -6.85 2.64 -2.95
CA THR A 183 -7.17 1.66 -4.00
C THR A 183 -8.68 1.59 -4.17
N ASP A 184 -9.17 1.76 -5.41
CA ASP A 184 -10.58 1.57 -5.77
C ASP A 184 -10.77 0.14 -6.29
N PHE A 185 -11.53 -0.65 -5.54
CA PHE A 185 -11.89 -2.02 -5.88
C PHE A 185 -13.23 -2.07 -6.63
N GLU A 186 -13.34 -3.02 -7.56
CA GLU A 186 -14.53 -3.15 -8.42
C GLU A 186 -15.78 -3.60 -7.67
N ARG A 187 -15.61 -4.25 -6.51
CA ARG A 187 -16.71 -4.73 -5.66
C ARG A 187 -16.53 -4.31 -4.20
N GLU A 188 -17.57 -4.54 -3.41
CA GLU A 188 -17.52 -4.42 -1.95
C GLU A 188 -16.63 -5.52 -1.37
N ILE A 189 -15.79 -5.17 -0.40
CA ILE A 189 -14.86 -6.04 0.33
C ILE A 189 -15.18 -5.93 1.82
N ARG A 190 -15.43 -7.05 2.47
CA ARG A 190 -15.82 -7.12 3.88
C ARG A 190 -14.87 -7.94 4.74
N THR A 191 -14.03 -8.77 4.11
CA THR A 191 -13.11 -9.69 4.77
C THR A 191 -11.71 -9.60 4.18
N VAL A 192 -10.70 -10.00 4.97
CA VAL A 192 -9.31 -10.10 4.49
C VAL A 192 -9.21 -11.11 3.32
N ALA A 193 -9.98 -12.19 3.36
CA ALA A 193 -9.98 -13.18 2.28
C ALA A 193 -10.49 -12.59 0.95
N GLU A 194 -11.53 -11.76 0.98
CA GLU A 194 -11.99 -11.03 -0.20
C GLU A 194 -10.98 -10.01 -0.69
N LEU A 195 -10.32 -9.29 0.23
CA LEU A 195 -9.24 -8.36 -0.13
C LEU A 195 -8.09 -9.08 -0.85
N ILE A 196 -7.65 -10.23 -0.32
CA ILE A 196 -6.62 -11.08 -0.93
C ILE A 196 -7.04 -11.51 -2.33
N GLU A 197 -8.28 -11.96 -2.49
CA GLU A 197 -8.81 -12.39 -3.79
C GLU A 197 -8.75 -11.26 -4.83
N GLU A 198 -9.20 -10.05 -4.47
CA GLU A 198 -9.24 -8.92 -5.38
C GLU A 198 -7.84 -8.42 -5.76
N LEU A 199 -6.90 -8.39 -4.79
CA LEU A 199 -5.50 -8.03 -5.03
C LEU A 199 -4.84 -9.00 -6.02
N LYS A 200 -4.98 -10.32 -5.80
CA LYS A 200 -4.41 -11.36 -6.68
C LYS A 200 -5.04 -11.36 -8.06
N ALA A 201 -6.33 -11.05 -8.15
CA ALA A 201 -7.04 -10.96 -9.43
C ALA A 201 -6.80 -9.64 -10.17
N GLY A 202 -6.21 -8.64 -9.52
CA GLY A 202 -5.98 -7.33 -10.11
C GLY A 202 -7.26 -6.54 -10.41
N ARG A 203 -8.38 -6.84 -9.71
CA ARG A 203 -9.66 -6.12 -9.89
C ARG A 203 -9.70 -4.86 -9.03
N CYS A 204 -8.69 -4.04 -9.22
CA CYS A 204 -8.49 -2.81 -8.47
C CYS A 204 -7.70 -1.79 -9.29
N ARG A 205 -7.71 -0.54 -8.86
CA ARG A 205 -6.92 0.54 -9.44
C ARG A 205 -6.44 1.54 -8.39
N PRO A 206 -5.24 2.11 -8.56
CA PRO A 206 -4.73 3.13 -7.66
C PRO A 206 -5.45 4.48 -7.87
N VAL A 207 -5.67 5.23 -6.79
CA VAL A 207 -6.30 6.55 -6.82
C VAL A 207 -5.50 7.52 -5.97
N ILE A 208 -5.23 8.73 -6.52
CA ILE A 208 -4.74 9.87 -5.74
C ILE A 208 -5.97 10.68 -5.33
N LEU A 209 -6.21 10.83 -4.03
CA LEU A 209 -7.37 11.53 -3.49
C LEU A 209 -7.05 12.97 -3.11
N ARG A 210 -5.82 13.20 -2.61
CA ARG A 210 -5.35 14.52 -2.19
C ARG A 210 -3.89 14.69 -2.54
N ASP A 211 -3.49 15.88 -2.92
CA ASP A 211 -2.08 16.23 -3.05
C ASP A 211 -1.55 16.66 -1.66
N PRO A 212 -0.68 15.89 -1.02
CA PRO A 212 -0.14 16.25 0.30
C PRO A 212 0.60 17.60 0.27
N GLN A 213 1.14 18.01 -0.88
CA GLN A 213 1.83 19.28 -1.04
C GLN A 213 0.86 20.47 -1.20
N ARG A 214 -0.36 20.22 -1.70
CA ARG A 214 -1.39 21.27 -1.95
C ARG A 214 -2.48 21.31 -0.90
N ARG A 215 -2.59 20.33 -0.02
CA ARG A 215 -3.64 20.17 1.01
C ARG A 215 -5.08 20.31 0.49
N ALA A 216 -5.28 20.13 -0.81
CA ALA A 216 -6.57 20.23 -1.47
C ALA A 216 -6.94 18.89 -2.11
N PRO A 217 -8.24 18.54 -2.22
CA PRO A 217 -8.65 17.37 -2.96
C PRO A 217 -8.18 17.49 -4.41
N VAL A 218 -7.42 16.50 -4.89
CA VAL A 218 -7.02 16.44 -6.28
C VAL A 218 -8.02 15.57 -7.02
N LEU A 219 -9.14 16.17 -7.42
CA LEU A 219 -10.02 15.51 -8.39
C LEU A 219 -9.46 15.58 -9.83
N ASP A 220 -8.48 16.50 -10.10
CA ASP A 220 -8.08 16.85 -11.46
C ASP A 220 -6.58 17.05 -11.70
N GLY A 221 -5.65 16.56 -10.88
CA GLY A 221 -4.30 17.12 -10.89
C GLY A 221 -3.12 16.22 -11.18
N VAL A 222 -3.24 14.91 -11.13
CA VAL A 222 -2.25 14.00 -11.73
C VAL A 222 -3.00 13.22 -12.79
N PRO A 223 -2.51 13.17 -14.03
CA PRO A 223 -3.18 12.39 -15.04
C PRO A 223 -3.15 10.92 -14.64
N ILE A 224 -4.26 10.46 -14.05
CA ILE A 224 -4.56 9.04 -14.11
C ILE A 224 -4.45 8.71 -15.60
N PRO A 225 -3.57 7.81 -16.01
CA PRO A 225 -3.47 7.40 -17.40
C PRO A 225 -4.86 7.14 -17.96
N ALA A 226 -5.09 7.49 -19.22
CA ALA A 226 -6.42 7.45 -19.84
C ALA A 226 -7.07 6.05 -19.77
N ASP A 227 -6.25 5.02 -19.72
CA ASP A 227 -6.59 3.60 -19.59
C ASP A 227 -7.06 3.21 -18.16
N LEU A 228 -6.80 4.04 -17.15
CA LEU A 228 -7.26 3.87 -15.76
C LEU A 228 -8.42 4.82 -15.40
N ARG A 229 -8.91 5.61 -16.35
CA ARG A 229 -10.12 6.43 -16.17
C ARG A 229 -11.33 5.62 -16.59
N ARG A 230 -12.34 5.53 -15.73
CA ARG A 230 -13.68 5.07 -16.14
C ARG A 230 -14.38 6.12 -16.96
#